data_bd95c4747e2294cbe0182b062d541971
#
_entry.id   bd95c4747e2294cbe0182b062d541971
#
_cell.length_a   1.000
_cell.length_b   1.000
_cell.length_c   1.000
_cell.angle_alpha   90.00
_cell.angle_beta   90.00
_cell.angle_gamma   90.00
#
_symmetry.space_group_name_H-M   'P 1'
#
loop_
_entity.id
_entity.type
_entity.pdbx_description
1 polymer ?
#
loop_
_entity_poly.entity_id
_entity_poly.type
_entity_poly.pdbx_seq_one_letter_code
_entity_poly.pdbx_strand_id
1 'polypeptide(L)'
;MNVDKVLKKNESFYIGVFGTVLEGLLSGSLFMLLYSVMKFLWAKEFDLNRSLTLTVVIAVIFIFRIIIYSYGYTKAQLGGARVSRNIRWFMGDHLKRIPLSQFTKGQTGDYINTITSDVNSYEKILTHKIGDLAKGFTLLIMLIVFVMAIYIPAGAILLVANLLLIPSLWLSFRMVKIYGKEKNDICAENVSSIVEYVSGIQTFRAYGIGGMKNKTVIGAMREFCRISFIYEAKVLPIGAIFGILNWLSCPLVIRMAYEPFISGKLDAVSYLLLCMLPVFCAKLANAIFIDLTSYKNLMISKNKIIKVMREPEETGDMESLGTDKHEITFENVNFSYVKDEPILKNVSFTIPDKKLTAIVGDSGSGKSTILNLIAKYYEVDSGTISIGGKSIGNVAAESVLKDISMVDQDVFLFDDTIKDNIRHARPEATDIEIEAACKESNCDSFIRKLEKGYDTPVGENGNLLSGGERQRISIARAILKDSPIILLDEATASLDIENELAVKQAISNLLKKKKTVVMIAHTMSIVKNADMILVVSGGRIVENGTHCKLLSTNGKYAAMWKAEQEGEAVNSQ
;
A
#
# COMPACT_ATOMS: atom_id res chain seq x y z
N MET A 1 7.54 -13.44 10.08
CA MET A 1 8.12 -12.54 11.14
C MET A 1 6.98 -12.00 11.99
N ASN A 2 7.09 -11.93 13.33
CA ASN A 2 5.96 -11.50 14.19
C ASN A 2 5.71 -9.99 14.04
N VAL A 3 4.46 -9.59 13.73
CA VAL A 3 4.02 -8.18 13.55
C VAL A 3 4.45 -7.29 14.72
N ASP A 4 4.34 -7.81 15.96
CA ASP A 4 4.72 -7.04 17.15
C ASP A 4 6.23 -6.73 17.20
N LYS A 5 7.08 -7.60 16.63
CA LYS A 5 8.52 -7.38 16.53
C LYS A 5 8.87 -6.28 15.52
N VAL A 6 8.10 -6.17 14.43
CA VAL A 6 8.27 -5.12 13.40
C VAL A 6 7.90 -3.75 13.94
N LEU A 7 6.84 -3.68 14.73
CA LEU A 7 6.34 -2.43 15.34
C LEU A 7 7.12 -2.01 16.58
N LYS A 8 8.07 -2.84 17.06
CA LYS A 8 8.87 -2.55 18.26
C LYS A 8 9.76 -1.34 18.02
N LYS A 9 9.65 -0.37 18.93
CA LYS A 9 10.50 0.82 18.94
C LYS A 9 11.92 0.44 19.35
N ASN A 10 12.90 1.05 18.73
CA ASN A 10 14.33 0.80 19.01
C ASN A 10 14.88 1.72 20.10
N GLU A 11 16.10 1.43 20.57
CA GLU A 11 16.78 2.23 21.60
C GLU A 11 16.98 3.69 21.18
N SER A 12 17.30 3.93 19.88
CA SER A 12 17.46 5.30 19.35
C SER A 12 16.21 6.13 19.53
N PHE A 13 15.02 5.51 19.38
CA PHE A 13 13.75 6.19 19.62
C PHE A 13 13.60 6.65 21.09
N TYR A 14 13.88 5.75 22.04
CA TYR A 14 13.75 6.07 23.46
C TYR A 14 14.78 7.11 23.91
N ILE A 15 16.04 7.02 23.43
CA ILE A 15 17.08 8.04 23.66
C ILE A 15 16.61 9.39 23.09
N GLY A 16 15.99 9.39 21.91
CA GLY A 16 15.44 10.60 21.30
C GLY A 16 14.34 11.23 22.14
N VAL A 17 13.36 10.45 22.59
CA VAL A 17 12.27 10.94 23.46
C VAL A 17 12.82 11.46 24.80
N PHE A 18 13.78 10.77 25.40
CA PHE A 18 14.45 11.24 26.60
C PHE A 18 15.18 12.58 26.39
N GLY A 19 15.85 12.73 25.24
CA GLY A 19 16.48 14.01 24.86
C GLY A 19 15.48 15.15 24.73
N THR A 20 14.27 14.89 24.19
CA THR A 20 13.21 15.93 24.11
C THR A 20 12.64 16.29 25.49
N VAL A 21 12.56 15.36 26.42
CA VAL A 21 12.19 15.63 27.82
C VAL A 21 13.24 16.53 28.49
N LEU A 22 14.54 16.20 28.37
CA LEU A 22 15.63 17.01 28.87
C LEU A 22 15.63 18.43 28.28
N GLU A 23 15.37 18.54 26.98
CA GLU A 23 15.25 19.85 26.33
C GLU A 23 14.08 20.65 26.88
N GLY A 24 12.94 19.99 27.18
CA GLY A 24 11.80 20.62 27.88
C GLY A 24 12.19 21.19 29.25
N LEU A 25 12.93 20.42 30.05
CA LEU A 25 13.44 20.86 31.36
C LEU A 25 14.38 22.05 31.22
N LEU A 26 15.34 22.00 30.31
CA LEU A 26 16.26 23.10 30.05
C LEU A 26 15.55 24.36 29.55
N SER A 27 14.52 24.20 28.71
CA SER A 27 13.69 25.31 28.25
C SER A 27 12.92 25.97 29.38
N GLY A 28 12.40 25.19 30.32
CA GLY A 28 11.74 25.72 31.53
C GLY A 28 12.69 26.42 32.50
N SER A 29 13.91 25.91 32.66
CA SER A 29 14.93 26.54 33.54
C SER A 29 15.31 27.96 33.10
N LEU A 30 15.21 28.28 31.79
CA LEU A 30 15.42 29.62 31.26
C LEU A 30 14.43 30.64 31.84
N PHE A 31 13.18 30.26 32.12
CA PHE A 31 12.21 31.16 32.77
C PHE A 31 12.59 31.43 34.21
N MET A 32 13.15 30.44 34.93
CA MET A 32 13.64 30.61 36.31
C MET A 32 14.87 31.54 36.36
N LEU A 33 15.77 31.39 35.37
CA LEU A 33 16.93 32.28 35.25
C LEU A 33 16.51 33.70 34.87
N LEU A 34 15.56 33.86 33.95
CA LEU A 34 14.99 35.18 33.63
C LEU A 34 14.43 35.86 34.87
N TYR A 35 13.72 35.12 35.71
CA TYR A 35 13.23 35.62 36.98
C TYR A 35 14.36 36.10 37.89
N SER A 36 15.43 35.32 38.00
CA SER A 36 16.60 35.69 38.81
C SER A 36 17.29 36.94 38.28
N VAL A 37 17.43 37.08 36.98
CA VAL A 37 17.99 38.28 36.33
C VAL A 37 17.10 39.49 36.56
N MET A 38 15.78 39.37 36.41
CA MET A 38 14.85 40.46 36.64
C MET A 38 14.87 40.93 38.11
N LYS A 39 14.94 40.00 39.07
CA LYS A 39 15.10 40.35 40.51
C LYS A 39 16.41 41.09 40.76
N PHE A 40 17.51 40.64 40.18
CA PHE A 40 18.81 41.29 40.30
C PHE A 40 18.78 42.72 39.74
N LEU A 41 18.20 42.94 38.58
CA LEU A 41 18.06 44.26 37.96
C LEU A 41 17.15 45.19 38.77
N TRP A 42 16.07 44.66 39.34
CA TRP A 42 15.12 45.43 40.13
C TRP A 42 15.71 45.91 41.48
N ALA A 43 16.60 45.10 42.06
CA ALA A 43 17.26 45.44 43.34
C ALA A 43 18.22 46.65 43.24
N LYS A 44 18.53 47.11 42.02
CA LYS A 44 19.46 48.23 41.72
C LYS A 44 20.87 48.06 42.30
N GLU A 45 21.22 46.88 42.77
CA GLU A 45 22.55 46.52 43.26
C GLU A 45 23.34 45.98 42.06
N PHE A 46 24.12 46.84 41.39
CA PHE A 46 24.96 46.40 40.30
C PHE A 46 26.23 45.73 40.84
N ASP A 47 26.27 44.40 40.77
CA ASP A 47 27.45 43.58 41.01
C ASP A 47 27.91 42.95 39.71
N LEU A 48 29.07 43.37 39.19
CA LEU A 48 29.66 42.91 37.95
C LEU A 48 29.90 41.40 37.97
N ASN A 49 30.41 40.85 39.10
CA ASN A 49 30.71 39.43 39.21
C ASN A 49 29.44 38.57 39.13
N ARG A 50 28.37 39.00 39.79
CA ARG A 50 27.09 38.33 39.79
C ARG A 50 26.40 38.39 38.39
N SER A 51 26.50 39.55 37.74
CA SER A 51 26.02 39.73 36.37
C SER A 51 26.75 38.80 35.38
N LEU A 52 28.09 38.75 35.49
CA LEU A 52 28.91 37.87 34.65
C LEU A 52 28.63 36.41 34.90
N THR A 53 28.45 35.99 36.17
CA THR A 53 28.07 34.62 36.54
C THR A 53 26.73 34.23 35.94
N LEU A 54 25.69 35.07 36.05
CA LEU A 54 24.38 34.81 35.46
C LEU A 54 24.44 34.67 33.94
N THR A 55 25.21 35.55 33.26
CA THR A 55 25.42 35.50 31.82
C THR A 55 26.10 34.22 31.40
N VAL A 56 27.15 33.79 32.12
CA VAL A 56 27.84 32.52 31.83
C VAL A 56 26.91 31.32 32.02
N VAL A 57 26.13 31.30 33.13
CA VAL A 57 25.17 30.21 33.38
C VAL A 57 24.12 30.12 32.26
N ILE A 58 23.57 31.27 31.84
CA ILE A 58 22.60 31.28 30.72
C ILE A 58 23.25 30.76 29.44
N ALA A 59 24.46 31.19 29.11
CA ALA A 59 25.19 30.76 27.92
C ALA A 59 25.46 29.24 27.96
N VAL A 60 25.91 28.72 29.11
CA VAL A 60 26.16 27.29 29.29
C VAL A 60 24.87 26.48 29.11
N ILE A 61 23.77 26.87 29.75
CA ILE A 61 22.47 26.18 29.58
C ILE A 61 22.00 26.24 28.13
N PHE A 62 22.18 27.37 27.46
CA PHE A 62 21.80 27.51 26.04
C PHE A 62 22.62 26.59 25.15
N ILE A 63 23.95 26.49 25.37
CA ILE A 63 24.81 25.56 24.62
C ILE A 63 24.40 24.11 24.89
N PHE A 64 24.21 23.72 26.15
CA PHE A 64 23.74 22.37 26.48
C PHE A 64 22.39 22.06 25.85
N ARG A 65 21.48 23.02 25.84
CA ARG A 65 20.18 22.87 25.19
C ARG A 65 20.31 22.60 23.69
N ILE A 66 21.16 23.33 22.99
CA ILE A 66 21.41 23.11 21.53
C ILE A 66 21.94 21.70 21.30
N ILE A 67 22.93 21.26 22.07
CA ILE A 67 23.55 19.95 21.94
C ILE A 67 22.51 18.83 22.20
N ILE A 68 21.78 18.92 23.31
CA ILE A 68 20.77 17.91 23.68
C ILE A 68 19.62 17.88 22.68
N TYR A 69 19.16 19.07 22.24
CA TYR A 69 18.12 19.14 21.20
C TYR A 69 18.58 18.51 19.90
N SER A 70 19.75 18.89 19.39
CA SER A 70 20.28 18.35 18.14
C SER A 70 20.46 16.84 18.19
N TYR A 71 21.07 16.34 19.27
CA TYR A 71 21.31 14.91 19.45
C TYR A 71 20.00 14.12 19.66
N GLY A 72 19.14 14.59 20.59
CA GLY A 72 17.86 13.96 20.90
C GLY A 72 16.91 13.93 19.69
N TYR A 73 16.78 15.07 19.02
CA TYR A 73 15.94 15.18 17.82
C TYR A 73 16.42 14.26 16.71
N THR A 74 17.72 14.24 16.41
CA THR A 74 18.29 13.35 15.39
C THR A 74 18.07 11.88 15.74
N LYS A 75 18.24 11.48 17.00
CA LYS A 75 18.00 10.10 17.45
C LYS A 75 16.52 9.72 17.37
N ALA A 76 15.59 10.62 17.69
CA ALA A 76 14.15 10.40 17.54
C ALA A 76 13.77 10.19 16.05
N GLN A 77 14.28 11.05 15.16
CA GLN A 77 14.06 10.96 13.71
C GLN A 77 14.57 9.63 13.16
N LEU A 78 15.83 9.28 13.42
CA LEU A 78 16.44 8.02 12.98
C LEU A 78 15.70 6.80 13.57
N GLY A 79 15.27 6.90 14.83
CA GLY A 79 14.51 5.85 15.51
C GLY A 79 13.16 5.59 14.83
N GLY A 80 12.40 6.65 14.56
CA GLY A 80 11.11 6.58 13.86
C GLY A 80 11.24 6.08 12.42
N ALA A 81 12.19 6.62 11.67
CA ALA A 81 12.45 6.21 10.28
C ALA A 81 12.85 4.73 10.15
N ARG A 82 13.62 4.19 11.12
CA ARG A 82 13.96 2.76 11.14
C ARG A 82 12.73 1.87 11.33
N VAL A 83 11.80 2.25 12.21
CA VAL A 83 10.55 1.51 12.39
C VAL A 83 9.73 1.54 11.09
N SER A 84 9.59 2.71 10.47
CA SER A 84 8.89 2.88 9.19
C SER A 84 9.50 2.02 8.07
N ARG A 85 10.84 2.02 7.94
CA ARG A 85 11.56 1.16 7.02
C ARG A 85 11.26 -0.32 7.24
N ASN A 86 11.28 -0.78 8.50
CA ASN A 86 10.99 -2.18 8.83
C ASN A 86 9.56 -2.57 8.48
N ILE A 87 8.59 -1.65 8.68
CA ILE A 87 7.20 -1.85 8.27
C ILE A 87 7.13 -2.01 6.75
N ARG A 88 7.74 -1.10 5.97
CA ARG A 88 7.73 -1.19 4.50
C ARG A 88 8.36 -2.47 3.98
N TRP A 89 9.49 -2.89 4.54
CA TRP A 89 10.13 -4.14 4.16
C TRP A 89 9.26 -5.36 4.48
N PHE A 90 8.69 -5.39 5.70
CA PHE A 90 7.78 -6.46 6.07
C PHE A 90 6.57 -6.51 5.15
N MET A 91 5.93 -5.36 4.89
CA MET A 91 4.75 -5.31 4.01
C MET A 91 5.09 -5.71 2.57
N GLY A 92 6.25 -5.28 2.04
CA GLY A 92 6.70 -5.68 0.71
C GLY A 92 6.92 -7.20 0.58
N ASP A 93 7.47 -7.84 1.62
CA ASP A 93 7.64 -9.29 1.65
C ASP A 93 6.32 -10.04 1.92
N HIS A 94 5.47 -9.49 2.77
CA HIS A 94 4.16 -10.05 3.12
C HIS A 94 3.18 -10.02 1.94
N LEU A 95 3.17 -8.95 1.14
CA LEU A 95 2.31 -8.84 -0.04
C LEU A 95 2.58 -9.92 -1.09
N LYS A 96 3.81 -10.42 -1.19
CA LYS A 96 4.14 -11.55 -2.08
C LYS A 96 3.47 -12.86 -1.66
N ARG A 97 3.09 -12.98 -0.38
CA ARG A 97 2.54 -14.20 0.22
C ARG A 97 1.03 -14.12 0.43
N ILE A 98 0.44 -12.96 0.21
CA ILE A 98 -1.02 -12.80 0.26
C ILE A 98 -1.61 -13.45 -1.00
N PRO A 99 -2.67 -14.27 -0.87
CA PRO A 99 -3.34 -14.88 -2.01
C PRO A 99 -3.74 -13.86 -3.07
N LEU A 100 -3.49 -14.16 -4.34
CA LEU A 100 -3.78 -13.26 -5.45
C LEU A 100 -5.27 -12.88 -5.51
N SER A 101 -6.15 -13.75 -5.02
CA SER A 101 -7.58 -13.51 -4.87
C SER A 101 -7.93 -12.26 -4.05
N GLN A 102 -7.04 -11.77 -3.19
CA GLN A 102 -7.25 -10.55 -2.42
C GLN A 102 -7.02 -9.30 -3.27
N PHE A 103 -6.13 -9.36 -4.27
CA PHE A 103 -5.83 -8.23 -5.15
C PHE A 103 -6.92 -7.98 -6.21
N THR A 104 -7.64 -9.02 -6.62
CA THR A 104 -8.70 -8.93 -7.65
C THR A 104 -10.00 -8.31 -7.14
N LYS A 105 -10.21 -8.22 -5.83
CA LYS A 105 -11.42 -7.65 -5.21
C LYS A 105 -11.42 -6.11 -5.10
N GLY A 106 -10.64 -5.40 -5.93
CA GLY A 106 -10.58 -3.93 -5.90
C GLY A 106 -9.79 -3.34 -4.72
N GLN A 107 -9.05 -4.15 -3.98
CA GLN A 107 -8.30 -3.72 -2.79
C GLN A 107 -6.87 -3.22 -3.09
N THR A 108 -6.41 -3.30 -4.33
CA THR A 108 -5.04 -2.89 -4.71
C THR A 108 -4.74 -1.45 -4.32
N GLY A 109 -5.71 -0.53 -4.51
CA GLY A 109 -5.60 0.87 -4.09
C GLY A 109 -5.43 1.03 -2.58
N ASP A 110 -6.11 0.21 -1.78
CA ASP A 110 -6.00 0.23 -0.32
C ASP A 110 -4.61 -0.23 0.15
N TYR A 111 -4.03 -1.26 -0.46
CA TYR A 111 -2.66 -1.70 -0.17
C TYR A 111 -1.63 -0.61 -0.51
N ILE A 112 -1.73 0.00 -1.70
CA ILE A 112 -0.86 1.10 -2.12
C ILE A 112 -0.97 2.27 -1.13
N ASN A 113 -2.19 2.70 -0.80
CA ASN A 113 -2.42 3.78 0.15
C ASN A 113 -1.87 3.45 1.55
N THR A 114 -2.03 2.21 2.01
CA THR A 114 -1.53 1.80 3.32
C THR A 114 0.00 1.83 3.37
N ILE A 115 0.69 1.29 2.35
CA ILE A 115 2.17 1.27 2.31
C ILE A 115 2.77 2.67 2.17
N THR A 116 2.12 3.55 1.43
CA THR A 116 2.60 4.91 1.17
C THR A 116 2.11 5.89 2.23
N SER A 117 0.82 6.21 2.23
CA SER A 117 0.22 7.28 3.03
C SER A 117 0.11 6.93 4.51
N ASP A 118 -0.42 5.73 4.84
CA ASP A 118 -0.62 5.34 6.23
C ASP A 118 0.71 5.09 6.96
N VAL A 119 1.68 4.46 6.30
CA VAL A 119 3.03 4.29 6.88
C VAL A 119 3.71 5.64 7.10
N ASN A 120 3.60 6.59 6.16
CA ASN A 120 4.10 7.97 6.33
C ASN A 120 3.42 8.68 7.52
N SER A 121 2.11 8.50 7.68
CA SER A 121 1.35 9.05 8.80
C SER A 121 1.82 8.49 10.14
N TYR A 122 2.07 7.18 10.21
CA TYR A 122 2.61 6.54 11.41
C TYR A 122 4.06 6.96 11.69
N GLU A 123 4.88 7.12 10.66
CA GLU A 123 6.24 7.66 10.76
C GLU A 123 6.25 9.06 11.40
N LYS A 124 5.37 9.97 10.96
CA LYS A 124 5.22 11.31 11.54
C LYS A 124 4.90 11.28 13.04
N ILE A 125 4.14 10.28 13.50
CA ILE A 125 3.89 10.09 14.93
C ILE A 125 5.21 9.83 15.67
N LEU A 126 6.00 8.90 15.14
CA LEU A 126 7.23 8.44 15.80
C LEU A 126 8.34 9.49 15.74
N THR A 127 8.47 10.18 14.62
CA THR A 127 9.56 11.14 14.38
C THR A 127 9.33 12.49 15.03
N HIS A 128 8.09 12.98 15.04
CA HIS A 128 7.77 14.35 15.49
C HIS A 128 6.83 14.36 16.69
N LYS A 129 5.61 13.81 16.55
CA LYS A 129 4.54 14.05 17.51
C LYS A 129 4.84 13.58 18.93
N ILE A 130 5.48 12.42 19.10
CA ILE A 130 5.81 11.90 20.44
C ILE A 130 6.86 12.78 21.12
N GLY A 131 7.88 13.23 20.39
CA GLY A 131 8.91 14.13 20.91
C GLY A 131 8.33 15.49 21.32
N ASP A 132 7.52 16.11 20.43
CA ASP A 132 6.89 17.40 20.69
C ASP A 132 5.94 17.34 21.90
N LEU A 133 5.15 16.28 22.02
CA LEU A 133 4.28 16.04 23.17
C LEU A 133 5.09 15.87 24.46
N ALA A 134 6.15 15.06 24.45
CA ALA A 134 7.00 14.83 25.62
C ALA A 134 7.62 16.14 26.13
N LYS A 135 8.19 16.94 25.19
CA LYS A 135 8.73 18.27 25.47
C LYS A 135 7.64 19.21 26.00
N GLY A 136 6.49 19.28 25.32
CA GLY A 136 5.38 20.15 25.67
C GLY A 136 4.86 19.89 27.09
N PHE A 137 4.59 18.64 27.45
CA PHE A 137 4.16 18.25 28.78
C PHE A 137 5.19 18.58 29.84
N THR A 138 6.47 18.26 29.59
CA THR A 138 7.56 18.55 30.53
C THR A 138 7.65 20.03 30.81
N LEU A 139 7.62 20.87 29.78
CA LEU A 139 7.69 22.32 29.91
C LEU A 139 6.46 22.88 30.63
N LEU A 140 5.24 22.41 30.29
CA LEU A 140 4.00 22.86 30.92
C LEU A 140 3.99 22.57 32.44
N ILE A 141 4.36 21.33 32.83
CA ILE A 141 4.44 20.94 34.25
C ILE A 141 5.46 21.80 34.98
N MET A 142 6.63 22.00 34.38
CA MET A 142 7.68 22.82 34.98
C MET A 142 7.26 24.28 35.19
N LEU A 143 6.54 24.87 34.22
CA LEU A 143 6.02 26.24 34.36
C LEU A 143 4.94 26.33 35.43
N ILE A 144 4.03 25.37 35.54
CA ILE A 144 3.01 25.33 36.60
C ILE A 144 3.68 25.22 37.97
N VAL A 145 4.65 24.31 38.14
CA VAL A 145 5.42 24.15 39.37
C VAL A 145 6.18 25.45 39.73
N PHE A 146 6.76 26.10 38.72
CA PHE A 146 7.45 27.37 38.91
C PHE A 146 6.51 28.49 39.38
N VAL A 147 5.31 28.61 38.75
CA VAL A 147 4.28 29.57 39.22
C VAL A 147 3.82 29.25 40.65
N MET A 148 3.65 27.96 40.99
CA MET A 148 3.34 27.55 42.37
C MET A 148 4.43 27.95 43.37
N ALA A 149 5.70 27.86 42.98
CA ALA A 149 6.82 28.27 43.82
C ALA A 149 6.84 29.79 44.07
N ILE A 150 6.35 30.60 43.13
CA ILE A 150 6.21 32.07 43.32
C ILE A 150 4.99 32.39 44.19
N TYR A 151 3.82 31.80 43.82
CA TYR A 151 2.57 32.02 44.53
C TYR A 151 1.62 30.84 44.36
N ILE A 152 1.41 30.05 45.41
CA ILE A 152 0.66 28.79 45.39
C ILE A 152 -0.75 28.92 44.79
N PRO A 153 -1.58 29.94 45.16
CA PRO A 153 -2.92 30.05 44.59
C PRO A 153 -2.94 30.28 43.08
N ALA A 154 -1.96 31.03 42.55
CA ALA A 154 -1.82 31.23 41.10
C ALA A 154 -1.51 29.93 40.35
N GLY A 155 -0.57 29.15 40.90
CA GLY A 155 -0.25 27.83 40.34
C GLY A 155 -1.42 26.85 40.43
N ALA A 156 -2.21 26.90 41.51
CA ALA A 156 -3.42 26.08 41.65
C ALA A 156 -4.48 26.40 40.55
N ILE A 157 -4.69 27.70 40.26
CA ILE A 157 -5.59 28.12 39.14
C ILE A 157 -5.10 27.52 37.81
N LEU A 158 -3.79 27.65 37.53
CA LEU A 158 -3.23 27.09 36.30
C LEU A 158 -3.36 25.56 36.24
N LEU A 159 -3.13 24.86 37.36
CA LEU A 159 -3.30 23.42 37.44
C LEU A 159 -4.74 23.00 37.11
N VAL A 160 -5.73 23.65 37.76
CA VAL A 160 -7.16 23.38 37.50
C VAL A 160 -7.52 23.66 36.04
N ALA A 161 -7.11 24.80 35.47
CA ALA A 161 -7.35 25.15 34.08
C ALA A 161 -6.76 24.12 33.11
N ASN A 162 -5.56 23.62 33.42
CA ASN A 162 -4.93 22.59 32.57
C ASN A 162 -5.51 21.17 32.79
N LEU A 163 -6.09 20.86 33.95
CA LEU A 163 -6.82 19.61 34.17
C LEU A 163 -8.07 19.50 33.28
N LEU A 164 -8.65 20.62 32.83
CA LEU A 164 -9.74 20.62 31.82
C LEU A 164 -9.30 20.04 30.47
N LEU A 165 -8.01 19.87 30.23
CA LEU A 165 -7.48 19.14 29.08
C LEU A 165 -8.03 17.71 29.02
N ILE A 166 -8.18 17.02 30.16
CA ILE A 166 -8.61 15.63 30.23
C ILE A 166 -10.02 15.42 29.64
N PRO A 167 -11.09 16.10 30.15
CA PRO A 167 -12.44 15.94 29.58
C PRO A 167 -12.53 16.47 28.15
N SER A 168 -11.80 17.52 27.80
CA SER A 168 -11.76 18.07 26.44
C SER A 168 -11.14 17.07 25.45
N LEU A 169 -10.05 16.40 25.83
CA LEU A 169 -9.44 15.36 25.02
C LEU A 169 -10.34 14.12 24.90
N TRP A 170 -11.00 13.71 25.99
CA TRP A 170 -11.93 12.58 25.94
C TRP A 170 -13.03 12.82 24.91
N LEU A 171 -13.63 14.02 24.93
CA LEU A 171 -14.66 14.41 23.97
C LEU A 171 -14.10 14.51 22.55
N SER A 172 -12.95 15.16 22.36
CA SER A 172 -12.27 15.27 21.07
C SER A 172 -11.94 13.89 20.48
N PHE A 173 -11.38 12.97 21.27
CA PHE A 173 -11.05 11.62 20.83
C PHE A 173 -12.27 10.81 20.43
N ARG A 174 -13.41 11.02 21.11
CA ARG A 174 -14.69 10.40 20.71
C ARG A 174 -15.16 10.92 19.34
N MET A 175 -15.07 12.23 19.10
CA MET A 175 -15.43 12.83 17.81
C MET A 175 -14.48 12.40 16.70
N VAL A 176 -13.17 12.39 16.95
CA VAL A 176 -12.17 11.90 15.99
C VAL A 176 -12.39 10.43 15.63
N LYS A 177 -12.76 9.58 16.60
CA LYS A 177 -13.03 8.16 16.34
C LYS A 177 -14.23 7.97 15.41
N ILE A 178 -15.30 8.78 15.56
CA ILE A 178 -16.52 8.68 14.76
C ILE A 178 -16.32 9.32 13.39
N TYR A 179 -16.12 10.64 13.38
CA TYR A 179 -16.07 11.41 12.13
C TYR A 179 -14.73 11.31 11.38
N GLY A 180 -13.62 11.05 12.09
CA GLY A 180 -12.31 10.86 11.46
C GLY A 180 -12.23 9.55 10.69
N LYS A 181 -12.87 8.48 11.19
CA LYS A 181 -12.97 7.21 10.45
C LYS A 181 -13.79 7.41 9.17
N GLU A 182 -15.00 7.98 9.31
CA GLU A 182 -15.90 8.26 8.18
C GLU A 182 -15.23 9.15 7.12
N LYS A 183 -14.52 10.21 7.54
CA LYS A 183 -13.74 11.08 6.64
C LYS A 183 -12.67 10.30 5.88
N ASN A 184 -11.95 9.39 6.55
CA ASN A 184 -10.90 8.61 5.92
C ASN A 184 -11.46 7.56 4.93
N ASP A 185 -12.61 6.98 5.22
CA ASP A 185 -13.26 6.00 4.35
C ASP A 185 -13.79 6.71 3.08
N ILE A 186 -14.48 7.84 3.22
CA ILE A 186 -14.93 8.68 2.07
C ILE A 186 -13.74 9.27 1.29
N CYS A 187 -12.62 9.57 1.95
CA CYS A 187 -11.39 9.98 1.26
C CYS A 187 -10.87 8.88 0.33
N ALA A 188 -10.88 7.63 0.78
CA ALA A 188 -10.46 6.49 -0.04
C ALA A 188 -11.37 6.30 -1.27
N GLU A 189 -12.70 6.39 -1.10
CA GLU A 189 -13.67 6.36 -2.20
C GLU A 189 -13.46 7.50 -3.19
N ASN A 190 -13.19 8.71 -2.69
CA ASN A 190 -12.91 9.88 -3.54
C ASN A 190 -11.63 9.68 -4.36
N VAL A 191 -10.56 9.14 -3.76
CA VAL A 191 -9.31 8.81 -4.46
C VAL A 191 -9.57 7.75 -5.54
N SER A 192 -10.34 6.71 -5.25
CA SER A 192 -10.73 5.68 -6.23
C SER A 192 -11.47 6.28 -7.42
N SER A 193 -12.44 7.16 -7.18
CA SER A 193 -13.20 7.86 -8.22
C SER A 193 -12.33 8.77 -9.09
N ILE A 194 -11.30 9.41 -8.48
CA ILE A 194 -10.33 10.24 -9.22
C ILE A 194 -9.44 9.35 -10.10
N VAL A 195 -8.96 8.22 -9.58
CA VAL A 195 -8.13 7.27 -10.35
C VAL A 195 -8.92 6.74 -11.55
N GLU A 196 -10.18 6.32 -11.35
CA GLU A 196 -11.07 5.90 -12.44
C GLU A 196 -11.25 7.00 -13.49
N TYR A 197 -11.47 8.24 -13.06
CA TYR A 197 -11.63 9.39 -13.95
C TYR A 197 -10.36 9.64 -14.79
N VAL A 198 -9.19 9.60 -14.16
CA VAL A 198 -7.90 9.83 -14.83
C VAL A 198 -7.59 8.70 -15.81
N SER A 199 -7.82 7.44 -15.41
CA SER A 199 -7.63 6.27 -16.27
C SER A 199 -8.58 6.27 -17.47
N GLY A 200 -9.83 6.71 -17.27
CA GLY A 200 -10.85 6.83 -18.32
C GLY A 200 -10.92 8.16 -19.04
N ILE A 201 -9.92 9.07 -18.88
CA ILE A 201 -10.01 10.47 -19.34
C ILE A 201 -10.24 10.59 -20.85
N GLN A 202 -9.68 9.68 -21.65
CA GLN A 202 -9.87 9.66 -23.10
C GLN A 202 -11.35 9.40 -23.46
N THR A 203 -11.97 8.42 -22.80
CA THR A 203 -13.38 8.10 -22.97
C THR A 203 -14.27 9.26 -22.54
N PHE A 204 -14.02 9.85 -21.36
CA PHE A 204 -14.77 11.00 -20.89
C PHE A 204 -14.68 12.20 -21.83
N ARG A 205 -13.50 12.44 -22.44
CA ARG A 205 -13.31 13.51 -23.45
C ARG A 205 -14.06 13.20 -24.73
N ALA A 206 -13.98 11.96 -25.23
CA ALA A 206 -14.68 11.55 -26.45
C ALA A 206 -16.20 11.76 -26.36
N TYR A 207 -16.78 11.50 -25.20
CA TYR A 207 -18.23 11.72 -24.98
C TYR A 207 -18.59 13.12 -24.43
N GLY A 208 -17.63 14.01 -24.27
CA GLY A 208 -17.86 15.39 -23.80
C GLY A 208 -18.39 15.50 -22.37
N ILE A 209 -18.17 14.49 -21.54
CA ILE A 209 -18.61 14.41 -20.12
C ILE A 209 -17.44 14.56 -19.14
N GLY A 210 -16.33 15.17 -19.57
CA GLY A 210 -15.19 15.45 -18.72
C GLY A 210 -15.37 16.67 -17.81
N GLY A 211 -14.53 16.79 -16.79
CA GLY A 211 -14.49 17.90 -15.85
C GLY A 211 -15.79 18.05 -15.05
N MET A 212 -16.32 19.27 -14.99
CA MET A 212 -17.52 19.60 -14.22
C MET A 212 -18.79 18.86 -14.65
N LYS A 213 -18.81 18.25 -15.83
CA LYS A 213 -19.93 17.44 -16.31
C LYS A 213 -19.91 16.00 -15.77
N ASN A 214 -18.78 15.55 -15.23
CA ASN A 214 -18.69 14.22 -14.61
C ASN A 214 -19.34 14.23 -13.22
N LYS A 215 -20.59 13.79 -13.17
CA LYS A 215 -21.41 13.82 -11.94
C LYS A 215 -20.84 12.91 -10.83
N THR A 216 -20.22 11.79 -11.19
CA THR A 216 -19.67 10.81 -10.24
C THR A 216 -18.49 11.41 -9.48
N VAL A 217 -17.47 11.91 -10.20
CA VAL A 217 -16.28 12.51 -9.58
C VAL A 217 -16.62 13.76 -8.79
N ILE A 218 -17.47 14.65 -9.36
CA ILE A 218 -17.91 15.86 -8.66
C ILE A 218 -18.73 15.50 -7.42
N GLY A 219 -19.56 14.46 -7.49
CA GLY A 219 -20.31 13.93 -6.35
C GLY A 219 -19.40 13.45 -5.24
N ALA A 220 -18.41 12.62 -5.56
CA ALA A 220 -17.41 12.11 -4.62
C ALA A 220 -16.59 13.26 -3.98
N MET A 221 -16.16 14.24 -4.77
CA MET A 221 -15.46 15.42 -4.24
C MET A 221 -16.33 16.25 -3.30
N ARG A 222 -17.62 16.48 -3.65
CA ARG A 222 -18.56 17.21 -2.79
C ARG A 222 -18.79 16.47 -1.47
N GLU A 223 -18.96 15.16 -1.53
CA GLU A 223 -19.17 14.35 -0.32
C GLU A 223 -17.93 14.38 0.58
N PHE A 224 -16.72 14.28 0.01
CA PHE A 224 -15.49 14.43 0.77
C PHE A 224 -15.36 15.83 1.40
N CYS A 225 -15.73 16.90 0.69
CA CYS A 225 -15.77 18.25 1.24
C CYS A 225 -16.79 18.36 2.36
N ARG A 226 -18.00 17.79 2.21
CA ARG A 226 -19.05 17.79 3.21
C ARG A 226 -18.62 17.11 4.50
N ILE A 227 -18.08 15.89 4.41
CA ILE A 227 -17.65 15.16 5.60
C ILE A 227 -16.43 15.82 6.26
N SER A 228 -15.52 16.40 5.46
CA SER A 228 -14.39 17.17 5.97
C SER A 228 -14.86 18.38 6.78
N PHE A 229 -15.84 19.12 6.27
CA PHE A 229 -16.46 20.22 7.00
C PHE A 229 -17.14 19.76 8.30
N ILE A 230 -17.90 18.65 8.26
CA ILE A 230 -18.55 18.08 9.45
C ILE A 230 -17.51 17.67 10.48
N TYR A 231 -16.42 17.01 10.07
CA TYR A 231 -15.32 16.63 10.94
C TYR A 231 -14.74 17.86 11.66
N GLU A 232 -14.37 18.90 10.90
CA GLU A 232 -13.81 20.12 11.47
C GLU A 232 -14.84 20.83 12.39
N ALA A 233 -16.11 20.94 11.97
CA ALA A 233 -17.17 21.56 12.76
C ALA A 233 -17.48 20.81 14.08
N LYS A 234 -17.17 19.53 14.18
CA LYS A 234 -17.36 18.74 15.42
C LYS A 234 -16.12 18.70 16.30
N VAL A 235 -14.91 18.78 15.73
CA VAL A 235 -13.64 18.65 16.47
C VAL A 235 -13.10 20.01 16.90
N LEU A 236 -13.07 21.01 16.00
CA LEU A 236 -12.49 22.34 16.29
C LEU A 236 -13.15 23.07 17.46
N PRO A 237 -14.49 23.10 17.64
CA PRO A 237 -15.10 23.83 18.74
C PRO A 237 -14.67 23.33 20.12
N ILE A 238 -14.37 22.02 20.25
CA ILE A 238 -13.90 21.45 21.52
C ILE A 238 -12.57 22.07 21.91
N GLY A 239 -11.62 22.18 20.95
CA GLY A 239 -10.34 22.83 21.15
C GLY A 239 -10.47 24.33 21.42
N ALA A 240 -11.40 25.00 20.71
CA ALA A 240 -11.66 26.42 20.93
C ALA A 240 -12.22 26.69 22.33
N ILE A 241 -13.20 25.89 22.80
CA ILE A 241 -13.76 25.99 24.15
C ILE A 241 -12.68 25.73 25.19
N PHE A 242 -11.89 24.66 25.04
CA PHE A 242 -10.75 24.40 25.93
C PHE A 242 -9.77 25.58 25.96
N GLY A 243 -9.42 26.11 24.78
CA GLY A 243 -8.55 27.28 24.68
C GLY A 243 -9.10 28.49 25.43
N ILE A 244 -10.38 28.85 25.22
CA ILE A 244 -11.04 29.97 25.91
C ILE A 244 -11.01 29.77 27.44
N LEU A 245 -11.39 28.58 27.91
CA LEU A 245 -11.39 28.24 29.33
C LEU A 245 -9.98 28.33 29.93
N ASN A 246 -8.97 27.90 29.22
CA ASN A 246 -7.59 27.98 29.67
C ASN A 246 -7.09 29.43 29.67
N TRP A 247 -7.43 30.26 28.68
CA TRP A 247 -7.12 31.68 28.66
C TRP A 247 -7.78 32.48 29.81
N LEU A 248 -8.96 32.04 30.30
CA LEU A 248 -9.58 32.66 31.48
C LEU A 248 -8.74 32.51 32.74
N SER A 249 -7.80 31.58 32.80
CA SER A 249 -6.84 31.49 33.90
C SER A 249 -5.95 32.73 34.02
N CYS A 250 -5.67 33.43 32.91
CA CYS A 250 -4.82 34.63 32.93
C CYS A 250 -5.40 35.77 33.77
N PRO A 251 -6.62 36.30 33.51
CA PRO A 251 -7.21 37.36 34.36
C PRO A 251 -7.47 36.89 35.78
N LEU A 252 -7.77 35.59 36.00
CA LEU A 252 -7.97 35.06 37.35
C LEU A 252 -6.66 35.09 38.17
N VAL A 253 -5.52 34.69 37.57
CA VAL A 253 -4.21 34.76 38.22
C VAL A 253 -3.83 36.20 38.50
N ILE A 254 -4.00 37.12 37.54
CA ILE A 254 -3.73 38.54 37.72
C ILE A 254 -4.53 39.12 38.90
N ARG A 255 -5.85 38.84 38.94
CA ARG A 255 -6.74 39.30 40.00
C ARG A 255 -6.35 38.73 41.36
N MET A 256 -6.01 37.43 41.43
CA MET A 256 -5.61 36.76 42.69
C MET A 256 -4.25 37.27 43.23
N ALA A 257 -3.32 37.60 42.32
CA ALA A 257 -2.00 38.10 42.70
C ALA A 257 -1.98 39.60 43.05
N TYR A 258 -3.05 40.35 42.70
CA TYR A 258 -3.12 41.81 42.87
C TYR A 258 -3.09 42.26 44.35
N GLU A 259 -3.92 41.67 45.23
CA GLU A 259 -3.97 42.02 46.63
C GLU A 259 -2.66 41.71 47.39
N PRO A 260 -2.02 40.52 47.22
CA PRO A 260 -0.69 40.25 47.74
C PRO A 260 0.37 41.23 47.24
N PHE A 261 0.27 41.68 45.99
CA PHE A 261 1.18 42.67 45.42
C PHE A 261 1.03 44.05 46.13
N ILE A 262 -0.19 44.56 46.26
CA ILE A 262 -0.44 45.85 46.93
C ILE A 262 -0.09 45.81 48.42
N SER A 263 -0.34 44.67 49.07
CA SER A 263 0.01 44.49 50.48
C SER A 263 1.51 44.28 50.73
N GLY A 264 2.35 44.31 49.68
CA GLY A 264 3.81 44.14 49.78
C GLY A 264 4.28 42.70 50.04
N LYS A 265 3.37 41.72 49.98
CA LYS A 265 3.71 40.28 50.11
C LYS A 265 4.35 39.69 48.87
N LEU A 266 4.06 40.28 47.72
CA LEU A 266 4.67 39.93 46.44
C LEU A 266 5.46 41.12 45.90
N ASP A 267 6.70 40.89 45.46
CA ASP A 267 7.52 41.88 44.79
C ASP A 267 7.02 42.12 43.33
N ALA A 268 7.37 43.31 42.79
CA ALA A 268 6.92 43.73 41.45
C ALA A 268 7.36 42.76 40.35
N VAL A 269 8.54 42.17 40.45
CA VAL A 269 9.05 41.18 39.47
C VAL A 269 8.22 39.91 39.48
N SER A 270 7.89 39.40 40.67
CA SER A 270 7.02 38.25 40.86
C SER A 270 5.62 38.50 40.27
N TYR A 271 5.03 39.68 40.56
CA TYR A 271 3.73 40.05 39.99
C TYR A 271 3.76 40.14 38.46
N LEU A 272 4.79 40.77 37.89
CA LEU A 272 4.96 40.87 36.45
C LEU A 272 5.02 39.47 35.78
N LEU A 273 5.78 38.55 36.37
CA LEU A 273 5.84 37.18 35.87
C LEU A 273 4.50 36.42 35.99
N LEU A 274 3.76 36.62 37.08
CA LEU A 274 2.43 36.08 37.25
C LEU A 274 1.42 36.64 36.24
N CYS A 275 1.66 37.82 35.67
CA CYS A 275 0.87 38.35 34.56
C CYS A 275 1.25 37.68 33.21
N MET A 276 2.51 37.31 32.99
CA MET A 276 3.00 36.80 31.72
C MET A 276 2.94 35.28 31.60
N LEU A 277 3.34 34.52 32.62
CA LEU A 277 3.47 33.07 32.58
C LEU A 277 2.16 32.33 32.25
N PRO A 278 0.97 32.74 32.74
CA PRO A 278 -0.29 32.11 32.37
C PRO A 278 -0.57 32.13 30.87
N VAL A 279 -0.15 33.18 30.16
CA VAL A 279 -0.28 33.31 28.70
C VAL A 279 0.54 32.24 27.99
N PHE A 280 1.79 31.99 28.45
CA PHE A 280 2.63 30.93 27.90
C PHE A 280 2.05 29.54 28.21
N CYS A 281 1.56 29.31 29.43
CA CYS A 281 0.90 28.06 29.81
C CYS A 281 -0.34 27.79 28.94
N ALA A 282 -1.19 28.80 28.71
CA ALA A 282 -2.38 28.65 27.88
C ALA A 282 -2.04 28.32 26.40
N LYS A 283 -1.03 29.00 25.82
CA LYS A 283 -0.55 28.69 24.47
C LYS A 283 -0.01 27.26 24.38
N LEU A 284 0.79 26.85 25.35
CA LEU A 284 1.40 25.53 25.38
C LEU A 284 0.35 24.42 25.58
N ALA A 285 -0.60 24.62 26.47
CA ALA A 285 -1.72 23.70 26.68
C ALA A 285 -2.58 23.52 25.40
N ASN A 286 -2.84 24.61 24.69
CA ASN A 286 -3.58 24.55 23.43
C ASN A 286 -2.78 23.81 22.34
N ALA A 287 -1.48 24.02 22.24
CA ALA A 287 -0.61 23.26 21.34
C ALA A 287 -0.62 21.76 21.67
N ILE A 288 -0.53 21.39 22.96
CA ILE A 288 -0.64 20.00 23.43
C ILE A 288 -2.00 19.39 23.05
N PHE A 289 -3.11 20.13 23.21
CA PHE A 289 -4.44 19.66 22.79
C PHE A 289 -4.48 19.34 21.30
N ILE A 290 -3.99 20.24 20.44
CA ILE A 290 -3.94 20.06 18.99
C ILE A 290 -3.07 18.85 18.62
N ASP A 291 -1.90 18.72 19.24
CA ASP A 291 -0.97 17.63 18.98
C ASP A 291 -1.52 16.27 19.42
N LEU A 292 -2.20 16.17 20.56
CA LEU A 292 -2.85 14.96 21.03
C LEU A 292 -4.05 14.56 20.14
N THR A 293 -4.84 15.54 19.70
CA THR A 293 -5.94 15.30 18.76
C THR A 293 -5.42 14.79 17.41
N SER A 294 -4.36 15.43 16.89
CA SER A 294 -3.65 14.99 15.68
C SER A 294 -3.04 13.60 15.85
N TYR A 295 -2.38 13.33 16.96
CA TYR A 295 -1.84 12.01 17.30
C TYR A 295 -2.92 10.93 17.23
N LYS A 296 -4.12 11.20 17.81
CA LYS A 296 -5.24 10.26 17.78
C LYS A 296 -5.74 9.98 16.36
N ASN A 297 -5.81 11.00 15.52
CA ASN A 297 -6.19 10.85 14.12
C ASN A 297 -5.17 9.99 13.33
N LEU A 298 -3.89 10.29 13.48
CA LEU A 298 -2.80 9.54 12.83
C LEU A 298 -2.70 8.08 13.31
N MET A 299 -3.14 7.77 14.54
CA MET A 299 -3.20 6.40 15.07
C MET A 299 -4.22 5.51 14.35
N ILE A 300 -5.17 6.07 13.59
CA ILE A 300 -6.07 5.31 12.72
C ILE A 300 -5.25 4.56 11.66
N SER A 301 -4.26 5.24 11.06
CA SER A 301 -3.35 4.64 10.08
C SER A 301 -2.58 3.44 10.62
N LYS A 302 -2.15 3.47 11.90
CA LYS A 302 -1.52 2.31 12.55
C LYS A 302 -2.42 1.08 12.52
N ASN A 303 -3.72 1.24 12.75
CA ASN A 303 -4.66 0.12 12.76
C ASN A 303 -4.85 -0.48 11.36
N LYS A 304 -4.85 0.36 10.31
CA LYS A 304 -4.88 -0.09 8.91
C LYS A 304 -3.61 -0.88 8.56
N ILE A 305 -2.44 -0.37 8.95
CA ILE A 305 -1.16 -1.08 8.78
C ILE A 305 -1.21 -2.45 9.44
N ILE A 306 -1.66 -2.54 10.71
CA ILE A 306 -1.76 -3.81 11.45
C ILE A 306 -2.74 -4.76 10.77
N LYS A 307 -3.85 -4.25 10.23
CA LYS A 307 -4.83 -5.06 9.51
C LYS A 307 -4.17 -5.75 8.31
N VAL A 308 -3.49 -5.00 7.45
CA VAL A 308 -2.78 -5.56 6.28
C VAL A 308 -1.68 -6.52 6.70
N MET A 309 -0.87 -6.17 7.72
CA MET A 309 0.21 -7.04 8.22
C MET A 309 -0.28 -8.37 8.84
N ARG A 310 -1.55 -8.48 9.19
CA ARG A 310 -2.19 -9.68 9.77
C ARG A 310 -3.07 -10.43 8.78
N GLU A 311 -3.12 -10.00 7.55
CA GLU A 311 -3.84 -10.77 6.52
C GLU A 311 -3.21 -12.17 6.39
N PRO A 312 -4.03 -13.19 6.16
CA PRO A 312 -3.52 -14.55 6.05
C PRO A 312 -2.59 -14.68 4.84
N GLU A 313 -1.43 -15.28 5.07
CA GLU A 313 -0.51 -15.69 4.00
C GLU A 313 -1.03 -16.97 3.38
N GLU A 314 -0.66 -17.24 2.13
CA GLU A 314 -0.93 -18.52 1.49
C GLU A 314 -0.38 -19.67 2.33
N THR A 315 -1.19 -20.69 2.49
CA THR A 315 -0.81 -21.91 3.20
C THR A 315 -0.22 -22.91 2.21
N GLY A 316 0.91 -23.50 2.53
CA GLY A 316 1.53 -24.56 1.74
C GLY A 316 2.99 -24.77 2.12
N ASP A 317 3.46 -25.99 1.96
CA ASP A 317 4.86 -26.31 2.14
C ASP A 317 5.68 -25.73 1.00
N MET A 318 6.87 -25.21 1.32
CA MET A 318 7.82 -24.63 0.33
C MET A 318 8.52 -25.69 -0.53
N GLU A 319 8.14 -26.96 -0.39
CA GLU A 319 8.71 -28.03 -1.21
C GLU A 319 8.34 -27.86 -2.68
N SER A 320 9.32 -28.06 -3.56
CA SER A 320 9.07 -28.12 -5.00
C SER A 320 8.11 -29.27 -5.31
N LEU A 321 7.38 -29.16 -6.41
CA LEU A 321 6.54 -30.26 -6.89
C LEU A 321 7.38 -31.54 -7.03
N GLY A 322 8.65 -31.43 -7.46
CA GLY A 322 9.63 -32.52 -7.48
C GLY A 322 9.13 -33.77 -8.20
N THR A 323 8.39 -33.59 -9.30
CA THR A 323 7.81 -34.65 -10.10
C THR A 323 8.45 -34.66 -11.48
N ASP A 324 8.83 -35.84 -12.00
CA ASP A 324 9.34 -36.00 -13.35
C ASP A 324 8.22 -35.97 -14.42
N LYS A 325 7.00 -36.19 -13.99
CA LYS A 325 5.79 -36.11 -14.83
C LYS A 325 5.00 -34.87 -14.51
N HIS A 326 4.46 -34.24 -15.53
CA HIS A 326 3.73 -32.98 -15.42
C HIS A 326 2.32 -33.11 -16.02
N GLU A 327 1.69 -34.29 -15.82
CA GLU A 327 0.25 -34.44 -16.07
C GLU A 327 -0.53 -33.63 -15.06
N ILE A 328 -1.63 -33.00 -15.47
CA ILE A 328 -2.47 -32.18 -14.59
C ILE A 328 -3.83 -32.83 -14.50
N THR A 329 -4.28 -33.16 -13.28
CA THR A 329 -5.56 -33.81 -13.03
C THR A 329 -6.45 -32.94 -12.16
N PHE A 330 -7.69 -32.76 -12.62
CA PHE A 330 -8.80 -32.15 -11.87
C PHE A 330 -9.75 -33.23 -11.42
N GLU A 331 -10.11 -33.26 -10.15
CA GLU A 331 -11.03 -34.23 -9.57
C GLU A 331 -12.14 -33.51 -8.81
N ASN A 332 -13.36 -33.54 -9.36
CA ASN A 332 -14.58 -32.97 -8.79
C ASN A 332 -14.44 -31.50 -8.35
N VAL A 333 -13.70 -30.70 -9.13
CA VAL A 333 -13.37 -29.31 -8.79
C VAL A 333 -14.58 -28.41 -8.93
N ASN A 334 -14.87 -27.67 -7.85
CA ASN A 334 -15.82 -26.56 -7.84
C ASN A 334 -15.08 -25.28 -7.48
N PHE A 335 -15.45 -24.17 -8.13
CA PHE A 335 -14.82 -22.89 -7.89
C PHE A 335 -15.74 -21.72 -8.18
N SER A 336 -15.65 -20.67 -7.33
CA SER A 336 -16.37 -19.41 -7.40
C SER A 336 -15.43 -18.23 -7.09
N TYR A 337 -15.43 -17.16 -7.90
CA TYR A 337 -14.74 -15.92 -7.53
C TYR A 337 -15.48 -15.16 -6.43
N VAL A 338 -16.81 -15.22 -6.47
CA VAL A 338 -17.71 -14.63 -5.48
C VAL A 338 -18.54 -15.75 -4.89
N LYS A 339 -18.69 -15.75 -3.57
CA LYS A 339 -19.49 -16.75 -2.87
C LYS A 339 -20.89 -16.81 -3.47
N ASP A 340 -21.39 -18.03 -3.69
CA ASP A 340 -22.69 -18.36 -4.29
C ASP A 340 -22.81 -18.09 -5.82
N GLU A 341 -21.71 -17.74 -6.51
CA GLU A 341 -21.66 -17.60 -7.98
C GLU A 341 -20.70 -18.62 -8.60
N PRO A 342 -21.10 -19.90 -8.73
CA PRO A 342 -20.20 -20.96 -9.19
C PRO A 342 -19.84 -20.83 -10.67
N ILE A 343 -18.52 -20.71 -10.94
CA ILE A 343 -17.93 -20.64 -12.29
C ILE A 343 -17.60 -22.04 -12.80
N LEU A 344 -16.95 -22.88 -11.96
CA LEU A 344 -16.71 -24.29 -12.30
C LEU A 344 -17.57 -25.19 -11.42
N LYS A 345 -18.18 -26.21 -12.03
CA LYS A 345 -19.17 -27.07 -11.40
C LYS A 345 -18.83 -28.54 -11.61
N ASN A 346 -18.25 -29.18 -10.59
CA ASN A 346 -17.89 -30.58 -10.59
C ASN A 346 -17.03 -30.98 -11.81
N VAL A 347 -15.94 -30.26 -12.03
CA VAL A 347 -15.07 -30.42 -13.18
C VAL A 347 -14.04 -31.51 -12.91
N SER A 348 -13.97 -32.52 -13.80
CA SER A 348 -13.00 -33.61 -13.73
C SER A 348 -12.43 -33.90 -15.12
N PHE A 349 -11.10 -33.87 -15.23
CA PHE A 349 -10.36 -34.22 -16.46
C PHE A 349 -8.87 -34.40 -16.15
N THR A 350 -8.13 -34.97 -17.11
CA THR A 350 -6.67 -35.10 -17.01
C THR A 350 -6.02 -34.54 -18.27
N ILE A 351 -5.03 -33.68 -18.11
CA ILE A 351 -4.16 -33.15 -19.17
C ILE A 351 -2.91 -34.04 -19.21
N PRO A 352 -2.63 -34.70 -20.34
CA PRO A 352 -1.50 -35.64 -20.43
C PRO A 352 -0.14 -34.91 -20.43
N ASP A 353 0.86 -35.54 -19.83
CA ASP A 353 2.26 -35.05 -19.78
C ASP A 353 2.85 -34.90 -21.19
N LYS A 354 3.60 -33.82 -21.43
CA LYS A 354 4.31 -33.52 -22.69
C LYS A 354 3.42 -33.50 -23.92
N LYS A 355 2.17 -33.11 -23.76
CA LYS A 355 1.14 -33.01 -24.79
C LYS A 355 0.56 -31.60 -24.86
N LEU A 356 0.02 -31.26 -26.03
CA LEU A 356 -0.77 -30.08 -26.26
C LEU A 356 -2.24 -30.35 -25.92
N THR A 357 -2.78 -29.67 -24.94
CA THR A 357 -4.22 -29.66 -24.65
C THR A 357 -4.80 -28.29 -24.98
N ALA A 358 -5.80 -28.26 -25.82
CA ALA A 358 -6.56 -27.05 -26.13
C ALA A 358 -7.87 -27.01 -25.35
N ILE A 359 -8.17 -25.84 -24.75
CA ILE A 359 -9.44 -25.57 -24.06
C ILE A 359 -10.25 -24.62 -24.92
N VAL A 360 -11.46 -25.05 -25.33
CA VAL A 360 -12.38 -24.29 -26.17
C VAL A 360 -13.75 -24.18 -25.51
N GLY A 361 -14.54 -23.19 -25.88
CA GLY A 361 -15.90 -22.99 -25.35
C GLY A 361 -16.34 -21.54 -25.41
N ASP A 362 -17.58 -21.28 -25.04
CA ASP A 362 -18.17 -19.94 -25.07
C ASP A 362 -17.40 -18.94 -24.19
N SER A 363 -17.55 -17.65 -24.49
CA SER A 363 -17.04 -16.61 -23.60
C SER A 363 -17.71 -16.73 -22.21
N GLY A 364 -16.93 -16.56 -21.13
CA GLY A 364 -17.43 -16.71 -19.75
C GLY A 364 -17.71 -18.15 -19.31
N SER A 365 -17.35 -19.18 -20.08
CA SER A 365 -17.57 -20.59 -19.69
C SER A 365 -16.63 -21.12 -18.60
N GLY A 366 -15.60 -20.36 -18.19
CA GLY A 366 -14.63 -20.74 -17.18
C GLY A 366 -13.26 -21.20 -17.70
N LYS A 367 -12.92 -20.97 -18.97
CA LYS A 367 -11.63 -21.37 -19.59
C LYS A 367 -10.42 -20.77 -18.88
N SER A 368 -10.33 -19.44 -18.79
CA SER A 368 -9.22 -18.76 -18.10
C SER A 368 -9.18 -19.08 -16.61
N THR A 369 -10.35 -19.39 -16.00
CA THR A 369 -10.42 -19.87 -14.63
C THR A 369 -9.66 -21.19 -14.44
N ILE A 370 -9.74 -22.11 -15.41
CA ILE A 370 -8.99 -23.37 -15.36
C ILE A 370 -7.49 -23.09 -15.35
N LEU A 371 -6.97 -22.19 -16.21
CA LEU A 371 -5.56 -21.82 -16.21
C LEU A 371 -5.14 -21.16 -14.90
N ASN A 372 -5.95 -20.25 -14.38
CA ASN A 372 -5.69 -19.56 -13.11
C ASN A 372 -5.63 -20.54 -11.91
N LEU A 373 -6.44 -21.60 -11.94
CA LEU A 373 -6.41 -22.63 -10.90
C LEU A 373 -5.19 -23.56 -11.06
N ILE A 374 -4.76 -23.88 -12.30
CA ILE A 374 -3.51 -24.63 -12.54
C ILE A 374 -2.32 -23.82 -12.04
N ALA A 375 -2.28 -22.50 -12.31
CA ALA A 375 -1.25 -21.59 -11.83
C ALA A 375 -1.32 -21.31 -10.31
N LYS A 376 -2.32 -21.89 -9.63
CA LYS A 376 -2.60 -21.66 -8.20
C LYS A 376 -2.74 -20.16 -7.83
N TYR A 377 -3.29 -19.35 -8.73
CA TYR A 377 -3.69 -17.97 -8.41
C TYR A 377 -4.90 -17.91 -7.47
N TYR A 378 -5.67 -18.99 -7.43
CA TYR A 378 -6.83 -19.17 -6.56
C TYR A 378 -6.86 -20.59 -5.99
N GLU A 379 -7.47 -20.73 -4.83
CA GLU A 379 -7.76 -22.04 -4.25
C GLU A 379 -9.15 -22.51 -4.66
N VAL A 380 -9.33 -23.82 -4.80
CA VAL A 380 -10.63 -24.42 -5.16
C VAL A 380 -11.59 -24.41 -3.95
N ASP A 381 -12.88 -24.24 -4.21
CA ASP A 381 -13.90 -24.35 -3.15
C ASP A 381 -14.04 -25.81 -2.66
N SER A 382 -13.94 -26.77 -3.57
CA SER A 382 -13.92 -28.21 -3.27
C SER A 382 -13.32 -29.01 -4.44
N GLY A 383 -12.97 -30.26 -4.20
CA GLY A 383 -12.24 -31.10 -5.14
C GLY A 383 -10.73 -30.95 -4.98
N THR A 384 -9.97 -31.53 -5.92
CA THR A 384 -8.51 -31.50 -5.89
C THR A 384 -7.93 -31.26 -7.28
N ILE A 385 -6.82 -30.51 -7.32
CA ILE A 385 -5.98 -30.35 -8.50
C ILE A 385 -4.62 -30.94 -8.16
N SER A 386 -4.11 -31.81 -9.04
CA SER A 386 -2.79 -32.42 -8.88
C SER A 386 -1.93 -32.25 -10.12
N ILE A 387 -0.63 -32.11 -9.93
CA ILE A 387 0.40 -32.09 -10.97
C ILE A 387 1.37 -33.24 -10.70
N GLY A 388 1.51 -34.13 -11.67
CA GLY A 388 2.35 -35.32 -11.52
C GLY A 388 1.94 -36.23 -10.35
N GLY A 389 0.64 -36.28 -10.04
CA GLY A 389 0.08 -37.03 -8.92
C GLY A 389 0.19 -36.37 -7.54
N LYS A 390 0.83 -35.19 -7.43
CA LYS A 390 0.87 -34.41 -6.19
C LYS A 390 -0.22 -33.34 -6.19
N SER A 391 -1.01 -33.27 -5.10
CA SER A 391 -1.99 -32.19 -4.92
C SER A 391 -1.29 -30.84 -4.74
N ILE A 392 -1.68 -29.84 -5.55
CA ILE A 392 -1.13 -28.47 -5.45
C ILE A 392 -1.74 -27.69 -4.29
N GLY A 393 -2.86 -28.14 -3.70
CA GLY A 393 -3.50 -27.47 -2.57
C GLY A 393 -2.56 -27.26 -1.37
N ASN A 394 -1.68 -28.22 -1.12
CA ASN A 394 -0.73 -28.21 0.01
C ASN A 394 0.65 -27.62 -0.35
N VAL A 395 0.88 -27.18 -1.58
CA VAL A 395 2.15 -26.63 -2.06
C VAL A 395 2.03 -25.10 -2.16
N ALA A 396 3.06 -24.35 -1.76
CA ALA A 396 3.05 -22.90 -1.91
C ALA A 396 2.93 -22.49 -3.40
N ALA A 397 2.13 -21.45 -3.69
CA ALA A 397 1.93 -20.99 -5.08
C ALA A 397 3.24 -20.65 -5.78
N GLU A 398 4.20 -20.03 -5.07
CA GLU A 398 5.54 -19.74 -5.61
C GLU A 398 6.27 -21.01 -6.08
N SER A 399 6.10 -22.14 -5.37
CA SER A 399 6.70 -23.42 -5.74
C SER A 399 6.02 -24.07 -6.94
N VAL A 400 4.69 -23.95 -7.06
CA VAL A 400 3.94 -24.38 -8.24
C VAL A 400 4.33 -23.55 -9.47
N LEU A 401 4.43 -22.23 -9.30
CA LEU A 401 4.79 -21.30 -10.36
C LEU A 401 6.23 -21.44 -10.86
N LYS A 402 7.14 -22.07 -10.12
CA LYS A 402 8.48 -22.41 -10.63
C LYS A 402 8.42 -23.34 -11.85
N ASP A 403 7.47 -24.28 -11.83
CA ASP A 403 7.30 -25.28 -12.88
C ASP A 403 6.32 -24.83 -14.00
N ILE A 404 5.75 -23.62 -13.88
CA ILE A 404 4.77 -23.09 -14.82
C ILE A 404 5.27 -21.79 -15.45
N SER A 405 5.20 -21.69 -16.78
CA SER A 405 5.28 -20.41 -17.51
C SER A 405 3.89 -20.05 -18.01
N MET A 406 3.48 -18.80 -17.79
CA MET A 406 2.18 -18.30 -18.26
C MET A 406 2.37 -17.18 -19.29
N VAL A 407 1.59 -17.22 -20.34
CA VAL A 407 1.46 -16.17 -21.36
C VAL A 407 0.02 -15.69 -21.30
N ASP A 408 -0.17 -14.54 -20.68
CA ASP A 408 -1.49 -13.95 -20.47
C ASP A 408 -2.02 -13.27 -21.73
N GLN A 409 -3.34 -13.11 -21.81
CA GLN A 409 -4.02 -12.35 -22.87
C GLN A 409 -3.59 -10.89 -22.83
N ASP A 410 -3.63 -10.26 -21.63
CA ASP A 410 -3.19 -8.90 -21.40
C ASP A 410 -1.75 -8.90 -20.89
N VAL A 411 -0.79 -8.68 -21.77
CA VAL A 411 0.63 -8.71 -21.43
C VAL A 411 1.03 -7.47 -20.65
N PHE A 412 1.50 -7.66 -19.42
CA PHE A 412 2.09 -6.62 -18.60
C PHE A 412 3.61 -6.51 -18.85
N LEU A 413 4.08 -5.28 -19.13
CA LEU A 413 5.51 -4.95 -19.21
C LEU A 413 5.86 -3.88 -18.17
N PHE A 414 6.99 -4.08 -17.51
CA PHE A 414 7.55 -3.06 -16.62
C PHE A 414 8.11 -1.89 -17.41
N ASP A 415 8.08 -0.69 -16.85
CA ASP A 415 8.71 0.51 -17.44
C ASP A 415 10.24 0.38 -17.34
N ASP A 416 10.79 -0.43 -18.22
CA ASP A 416 12.19 -0.82 -18.27
C ASP A 416 12.59 -1.09 -19.74
N THR A 417 13.81 -1.57 -20.01
CA THR A 417 14.22 -1.97 -21.35
C THR A 417 13.55 -3.28 -21.80
N ILE A 418 13.51 -3.53 -23.11
CA ILE A 418 13.04 -4.81 -23.65
C ILE A 418 13.86 -5.97 -23.05
N LYS A 419 15.17 -5.81 -23.01
CA LYS A 419 16.11 -6.80 -22.46
C LYS A 419 15.78 -7.15 -21.01
N ASP A 420 15.61 -6.15 -20.16
CA ASP A 420 15.35 -6.35 -18.74
C ASP A 420 13.97 -6.93 -18.51
N ASN A 421 12.97 -6.51 -19.30
CA ASN A 421 11.65 -7.13 -19.29
C ASN A 421 11.70 -8.63 -19.57
N ILE A 422 12.56 -9.09 -20.47
CA ILE A 422 12.72 -10.52 -20.76
C ILE A 422 13.51 -11.21 -19.66
N ARG A 423 14.57 -10.56 -19.14
CA ARG A 423 15.42 -11.05 -18.04
C ARG A 423 14.64 -11.29 -16.75
N HIS A 424 13.51 -10.58 -16.50
CA HIS A 424 12.66 -10.84 -15.34
C HIS A 424 12.17 -12.30 -15.23
N ALA A 425 12.08 -13.03 -16.34
CA ALA A 425 11.70 -14.44 -16.32
C ALA A 425 12.79 -15.36 -15.72
N ARG A 426 14.07 -14.98 -15.88
CA ARG A 426 15.22 -15.64 -15.30
C ARG A 426 16.34 -14.61 -15.08
N PRO A 427 16.47 -14.05 -13.86
CA PRO A 427 17.42 -12.97 -13.56
C PRO A 427 18.90 -13.29 -13.88
N GLU A 428 19.29 -14.55 -13.76
CA GLU A 428 20.65 -15.04 -14.02
C GLU A 428 20.96 -15.25 -15.52
N ALA A 429 19.98 -14.99 -16.42
CA ALA A 429 20.17 -15.24 -17.84
C ALA A 429 21.19 -14.27 -18.46
N THR A 430 22.08 -14.83 -19.27
CA THR A 430 23.04 -14.08 -20.07
C THR A 430 22.34 -13.38 -21.25
N ASP A 431 22.96 -12.33 -21.79
CA ASP A 431 22.43 -11.62 -22.97
C ASP A 431 22.30 -12.57 -24.18
N ILE A 432 23.19 -13.55 -24.31
CA ILE A 432 23.14 -14.57 -25.38
C ILE A 432 21.87 -15.43 -25.26
N GLU A 433 21.51 -15.85 -24.05
CA GLU A 433 20.30 -16.64 -23.81
C GLU A 433 19.03 -15.81 -24.07
N ILE A 434 19.04 -14.53 -23.72
CA ILE A 434 17.95 -13.60 -24.01
C ILE A 434 17.77 -13.44 -25.52
N GLU A 435 18.86 -13.21 -26.26
CA GLU A 435 18.81 -13.12 -27.73
C GLU A 435 18.32 -14.42 -28.37
N ALA A 436 18.73 -15.58 -27.85
CA ALA A 436 18.26 -16.87 -28.32
C ALA A 436 16.74 -17.05 -28.11
N ALA A 437 16.22 -16.70 -26.93
CA ALA A 437 14.80 -16.72 -26.64
C ALA A 437 14.03 -15.75 -27.55
N CYS A 438 14.59 -14.58 -27.84
CA CYS A 438 14.00 -13.60 -28.75
C CYS A 438 13.95 -14.08 -30.20
N LYS A 439 14.95 -14.80 -30.66
CA LYS A 439 14.92 -15.44 -32.00
C LYS A 439 13.83 -16.51 -32.08
N GLU A 440 13.72 -17.35 -31.07
CA GLU A 440 12.68 -18.40 -31.02
C GLU A 440 11.26 -17.82 -30.94
N SER A 441 11.08 -16.68 -30.25
CA SER A 441 9.79 -15.99 -30.12
C SER A 441 9.50 -14.99 -31.26
N ASN A 442 10.35 -14.92 -32.29
CA ASN A 442 10.27 -13.93 -33.38
C ASN A 442 10.30 -12.46 -32.92
N CYS A 443 10.95 -12.17 -31.77
CA CYS A 443 11.18 -10.82 -31.27
C CYS A 443 12.39 -10.15 -31.91
N ASP A 444 13.47 -10.88 -32.14
CA ASP A 444 14.79 -10.35 -32.56
C ASP A 444 14.67 -9.45 -33.82
N SER A 445 13.81 -9.83 -34.76
CA SER A 445 13.62 -9.11 -36.03
C SER A 445 13.08 -7.69 -35.84
N PHE A 446 12.12 -7.46 -34.95
CA PHE A 446 11.60 -6.11 -34.68
C PHE A 446 12.50 -5.35 -33.72
N ILE A 447 13.08 -6.00 -32.70
CA ILE A 447 13.98 -5.37 -31.73
C ILE A 447 15.18 -4.74 -32.43
N ARG A 448 15.79 -5.45 -33.37
CA ARG A 448 16.96 -4.92 -34.13
C ARG A 448 16.63 -3.74 -35.07
N LYS A 449 15.35 -3.52 -35.37
CA LYS A 449 14.90 -2.35 -36.15
C LYS A 449 14.74 -1.10 -35.30
N LEU A 450 14.67 -1.25 -33.96
CA LEU A 450 14.56 -0.11 -33.05
C LEU A 450 15.92 0.56 -32.89
N GLU A 451 15.92 1.89 -32.68
CA GLU A 451 17.12 2.71 -32.61
C GLU A 451 18.11 2.23 -31.52
N LYS A 452 17.60 1.80 -30.37
CA LYS A 452 18.40 1.28 -29.24
C LYS A 452 18.41 -0.25 -29.13
N GLY A 453 17.80 -0.95 -30.08
CA GLY A 453 17.71 -2.41 -30.07
C GLY A 453 17.12 -2.95 -28.75
N TYR A 454 17.82 -3.87 -28.11
CA TYR A 454 17.43 -4.51 -26.86
C TYR A 454 17.35 -3.55 -25.66
N ASP A 455 18.07 -2.42 -25.69
CA ASP A 455 18.08 -1.40 -24.64
C ASP A 455 16.98 -0.35 -24.85
N THR A 456 16.03 -0.59 -25.76
CA THR A 456 14.88 0.29 -25.99
C THR A 456 13.92 0.24 -24.81
N PRO A 457 13.57 1.41 -24.18
CA PRO A 457 12.56 1.47 -23.14
C PRO A 457 11.17 1.14 -23.71
N VAL A 458 10.37 0.37 -22.98
CA VAL A 458 9.01 -0.01 -23.43
C VAL A 458 7.92 0.95 -22.98
N GLY A 459 8.23 1.84 -22.02
CA GLY A 459 7.29 2.75 -21.38
C GLY A 459 6.34 2.04 -20.40
N GLU A 460 5.48 2.83 -19.75
CA GLU A 460 4.53 2.32 -18.76
C GLU A 460 3.59 1.29 -19.40
N ASN A 461 3.58 0.08 -18.83
CA ASN A 461 2.83 -1.08 -19.34
C ASN A 461 3.09 -1.39 -20.83
N GLY A 462 4.27 -1.05 -21.35
CA GLY A 462 4.65 -1.35 -22.74
C GLY A 462 3.89 -0.52 -23.79
N ASN A 463 3.43 0.68 -23.45
CA ASN A 463 2.63 1.55 -24.30
C ASN A 463 3.36 2.03 -25.57
N LEU A 464 4.69 1.89 -25.64
CA LEU A 464 5.50 2.22 -26.81
C LEU A 464 5.60 1.06 -27.82
N LEU A 465 5.02 -0.11 -27.50
CA LEU A 465 5.03 -1.30 -28.35
C LEU A 465 3.63 -1.66 -28.83
N SER A 466 3.54 -2.27 -30.02
CA SER A 466 2.30 -2.85 -30.52
C SER A 466 1.84 -4.05 -29.68
N GLY A 467 0.56 -4.42 -29.75
CA GLY A 467 0.02 -5.59 -29.05
C GLY A 467 0.78 -6.88 -29.39
N GLY A 468 1.08 -7.11 -30.68
CA GLY A 468 1.82 -8.28 -31.11
C GLY A 468 3.29 -8.31 -30.67
N GLU A 469 3.95 -7.16 -30.56
CA GLU A 469 5.30 -7.07 -30.02
C GLU A 469 5.32 -7.39 -28.52
N ARG A 470 4.37 -6.85 -27.76
CA ARG A 470 4.21 -7.21 -26.32
C ARG A 470 3.99 -8.70 -26.14
N GLN A 471 3.09 -9.29 -26.96
CA GLN A 471 2.79 -10.72 -26.89
C GLN A 471 4.02 -11.58 -27.18
N ARG A 472 4.83 -11.24 -28.20
CA ARG A 472 6.08 -11.95 -28.50
C ARG A 472 7.11 -11.83 -27.37
N ILE A 473 7.19 -10.68 -26.70
CA ILE A 473 8.04 -10.51 -25.51
C ILE A 473 7.55 -11.43 -24.37
N SER A 474 6.24 -11.58 -24.17
CA SER A 474 5.69 -12.52 -23.18
C SER A 474 6.04 -13.98 -23.51
N ILE A 475 5.98 -14.35 -24.80
CA ILE A 475 6.41 -15.67 -25.26
C ILE A 475 7.92 -15.84 -25.05
N ALA A 476 8.75 -14.80 -25.32
CA ALA A 476 10.18 -14.84 -25.05
C ALA A 476 10.49 -15.10 -23.56
N ARG A 477 9.72 -14.47 -22.66
CA ARG A 477 9.79 -14.75 -21.21
C ARG A 477 9.51 -16.23 -20.90
N ALA A 478 8.47 -16.80 -21.50
CA ALA A 478 8.11 -18.22 -21.31
C ALA A 478 9.19 -19.17 -21.85
N ILE A 479 9.79 -18.85 -23.00
CA ILE A 479 10.88 -19.59 -23.59
C ILE A 479 12.13 -19.52 -22.73
N LEU A 480 12.51 -18.33 -22.23
CA LEU A 480 13.70 -18.10 -21.39
C LEU A 480 13.59 -18.78 -20.03
N LYS A 481 12.40 -18.76 -19.42
CA LYS A 481 12.12 -19.43 -18.15
C LYS A 481 12.27 -20.94 -18.24
N ASP A 482 11.91 -21.52 -19.40
CA ASP A 482 12.07 -22.93 -19.76
C ASP A 482 11.33 -23.92 -18.84
N SER A 483 10.17 -23.52 -18.27
CA SER A 483 9.35 -24.36 -17.39
C SER A 483 8.78 -25.60 -18.09
N PRO A 484 8.55 -26.71 -17.37
CA PRO A 484 7.98 -27.94 -17.94
C PRO A 484 6.50 -27.81 -18.32
N ILE A 485 5.77 -26.90 -17.69
CA ILE A 485 4.35 -26.61 -17.99
C ILE A 485 4.24 -25.20 -18.57
N ILE A 486 3.46 -25.05 -19.62
CA ILE A 486 3.21 -23.78 -20.29
C ILE A 486 1.70 -23.57 -20.40
N LEU A 487 1.24 -22.44 -19.90
CA LEU A 487 -0.14 -21.99 -19.97
C LEU A 487 -0.23 -20.81 -20.95
N LEU A 488 -1.11 -20.90 -21.94
CA LEU A 488 -1.33 -19.87 -22.95
C LEU A 488 -2.80 -19.42 -22.90
N ASP A 489 -3.05 -18.17 -22.51
CA ASP A 489 -4.40 -17.60 -22.52
C ASP A 489 -4.57 -16.66 -23.72
N GLU A 490 -5.37 -17.08 -24.71
CA GLU A 490 -5.76 -16.30 -25.91
C GLU A 490 -4.62 -15.52 -26.59
N ALA A 491 -3.45 -16.11 -26.71
CA ALA A 491 -2.21 -15.43 -27.13
C ALA A 491 -2.23 -14.81 -28.56
N THR A 492 -3.32 -14.94 -29.32
CA THR A 492 -3.45 -14.43 -30.71
C THR A 492 -4.61 -13.45 -30.88
N ALA A 493 -5.33 -13.09 -29.84
CA ALA A 493 -6.49 -12.21 -29.97
C ALA A 493 -6.12 -10.77 -30.35
N SER A 494 -6.89 -10.16 -31.24
CA SER A 494 -6.81 -8.73 -31.62
C SER A 494 -5.50 -8.24 -32.25
N LEU A 495 -4.77 -9.12 -32.94
CA LEU A 495 -3.54 -8.79 -33.66
C LEU A 495 -3.80 -8.53 -35.14
N ASP A 496 -2.97 -7.70 -35.77
CA ASP A 496 -2.89 -7.60 -37.22
C ASP A 496 -2.29 -8.86 -37.84
N ILE A 497 -2.55 -9.12 -39.11
CA ILE A 497 -2.21 -10.38 -39.78
C ILE A 497 -0.73 -10.73 -39.69
N GLU A 498 0.16 -9.74 -39.84
CA GLU A 498 1.62 -9.95 -39.76
C GLU A 498 2.05 -10.37 -38.36
N ASN A 499 1.57 -9.68 -37.34
CA ASN A 499 1.85 -10.00 -35.95
C ASN A 499 1.21 -11.32 -35.51
N GLU A 500 -0.01 -11.64 -36.00
CA GLU A 500 -0.66 -12.92 -35.72
C GLU A 500 0.16 -14.09 -36.26
N LEU A 501 0.67 -14.00 -37.50
CA LEU A 501 1.54 -15.04 -38.09
C LEU A 501 2.84 -15.20 -37.30
N ALA A 502 3.47 -14.09 -36.88
CA ALA A 502 4.69 -14.13 -36.06
C ALA A 502 4.45 -14.79 -34.71
N VAL A 503 3.33 -14.49 -34.04
CA VAL A 503 2.93 -15.10 -32.75
C VAL A 503 2.59 -16.59 -32.94
N LYS A 504 1.86 -16.96 -33.97
CA LYS A 504 1.58 -18.38 -34.29
C LYS A 504 2.88 -19.17 -34.50
N GLN A 505 3.85 -18.60 -35.21
CA GLN A 505 5.16 -19.22 -35.39
C GLN A 505 5.93 -19.35 -34.07
N ALA A 506 5.91 -18.34 -33.20
CA ALA A 506 6.53 -18.38 -31.88
C ALA A 506 5.91 -19.49 -31.00
N ILE A 507 4.58 -19.61 -31.00
CA ILE A 507 3.85 -20.70 -30.31
C ILE A 507 4.25 -22.05 -30.89
N SER A 508 4.31 -22.18 -32.23
CA SER A 508 4.74 -23.41 -32.87
C SER A 508 6.17 -23.83 -32.46
N ASN A 509 7.09 -22.88 -32.36
CA ASN A 509 8.46 -23.17 -31.88
C ASN A 509 8.45 -23.64 -30.43
N LEU A 510 7.63 -23.04 -29.57
CA LEU A 510 7.46 -23.43 -28.18
C LEU A 510 6.92 -24.87 -28.05
N LEU A 511 5.94 -25.24 -28.87
CA LEU A 511 5.32 -26.58 -28.86
C LEU A 511 6.29 -27.70 -29.24
N LYS A 512 7.33 -27.41 -30.05
CA LYS A 512 8.37 -28.39 -30.41
C LYS A 512 9.22 -28.88 -29.24
N LYS A 513 9.20 -28.20 -28.11
CA LYS A 513 10.07 -28.48 -26.93
C LYS A 513 9.60 -29.67 -26.07
N LYS A 514 8.58 -30.41 -26.45
CA LYS A 514 8.01 -31.57 -25.72
C LYS A 514 7.67 -31.22 -24.25
N LYS A 515 6.95 -30.12 -24.05
CA LYS A 515 6.44 -29.66 -22.75
C LYS A 515 4.96 -29.94 -22.63
N THR A 516 4.44 -29.96 -21.40
CA THR A 516 3.00 -29.98 -21.16
C THR A 516 2.44 -28.60 -21.45
N VAL A 517 1.62 -28.46 -22.47
CA VAL A 517 1.08 -27.17 -22.90
C VAL A 517 -0.43 -27.17 -22.77
N VAL A 518 -0.96 -26.20 -22.08
CA VAL A 518 -2.41 -25.94 -21.95
C VAL A 518 -2.71 -24.60 -22.59
N MET A 519 -3.59 -24.59 -23.58
CA MET A 519 -3.86 -23.41 -24.39
C MET A 519 -5.35 -23.14 -24.45
N ILE A 520 -5.75 -21.91 -24.20
CA ILE A 520 -7.07 -21.41 -24.57
C ILE A 520 -6.96 -20.83 -25.97
N ALA A 521 -7.75 -21.33 -26.88
CA ALA A 521 -7.75 -20.86 -28.25
C ALA A 521 -9.16 -20.53 -28.73
N HIS A 522 -9.26 -19.41 -29.44
CA HIS A 522 -10.43 -19.05 -30.23
C HIS A 522 -10.31 -19.48 -31.70
N THR A 523 -9.07 -19.66 -32.17
CA THR A 523 -8.79 -20.03 -33.57
C THR A 523 -8.68 -21.55 -33.72
N MET A 524 -9.65 -22.15 -34.37
CA MET A 524 -9.72 -23.61 -34.52
C MET A 524 -8.58 -24.19 -35.36
N SER A 525 -7.94 -23.39 -36.21
CA SER A 525 -6.79 -23.81 -37.01
C SER A 525 -5.59 -24.29 -36.14
N ILE A 526 -5.46 -23.80 -34.93
CA ILE A 526 -4.45 -24.25 -33.97
C ILE A 526 -4.96 -25.44 -33.17
N VAL A 527 -6.24 -25.40 -32.76
CA VAL A 527 -6.91 -26.43 -31.95
C VAL A 527 -6.91 -27.81 -32.62
N LYS A 528 -7.07 -27.87 -33.95
CA LYS A 528 -7.09 -29.14 -34.72
C LYS A 528 -5.83 -29.99 -34.52
N ASN A 529 -4.70 -29.37 -34.19
CA ASN A 529 -3.42 -30.05 -34.01
C ASN A 529 -3.16 -30.44 -32.54
N ALA A 530 -4.11 -30.17 -31.63
CA ALA A 530 -3.97 -30.54 -30.23
C ALA A 530 -4.10 -32.05 -30.02
N ASP A 531 -3.27 -32.61 -29.13
CA ASP A 531 -3.37 -34.01 -28.73
C ASP A 531 -4.67 -34.29 -27.97
N MET A 532 -5.17 -33.27 -27.25
CA MET A 532 -6.42 -33.32 -26.52
C MET A 532 -7.15 -31.98 -26.61
N ILE A 533 -8.46 -32.05 -26.76
CA ILE A 533 -9.35 -30.87 -26.75
C ILE A 533 -10.36 -31.04 -25.61
N LEU A 534 -10.50 -30.01 -24.79
CA LEU A 534 -11.50 -29.91 -23.73
C LEU A 534 -12.52 -28.84 -24.12
N VAL A 535 -13.81 -29.23 -24.19
CA VAL A 535 -14.90 -28.29 -24.48
C VAL A 535 -15.60 -27.90 -23.20
N VAL A 536 -15.52 -26.62 -22.86
CA VAL A 536 -16.10 -26.04 -21.63
C VAL A 536 -17.41 -25.34 -21.96
N SER A 537 -18.46 -25.66 -21.21
CA SER A 537 -19.78 -25.02 -21.36
C SER A 537 -20.49 -24.94 -20.00
N GLY A 538 -20.96 -23.75 -19.64
CA GLY A 538 -21.70 -23.54 -18.37
C GLY A 538 -20.93 -23.97 -17.13
N GLY A 539 -19.60 -23.87 -17.14
CA GLY A 539 -18.73 -24.26 -16.03
C GLY A 539 -18.48 -25.76 -15.92
N ARG A 540 -18.72 -26.53 -16.96
CA ARG A 540 -18.50 -28.00 -17.02
C ARG A 540 -17.71 -28.39 -18.25
N ILE A 541 -16.99 -29.51 -18.19
CA ILE A 541 -16.43 -30.16 -19.36
C ILE A 541 -17.55 -30.99 -20.00
N VAL A 542 -17.98 -30.58 -21.21
CA VAL A 542 -19.09 -31.26 -21.92
C VAL A 542 -18.58 -32.30 -22.91
N GLU A 543 -17.38 -32.07 -23.49
CA GLU A 543 -16.74 -32.98 -24.43
C GLU A 543 -15.23 -32.99 -24.21
N ASN A 544 -14.59 -34.13 -24.43
CA ASN A 544 -13.14 -34.27 -24.46
C ASN A 544 -12.69 -35.29 -25.50
N GLY A 545 -11.58 -35.02 -26.17
CA GLY A 545 -11.03 -35.95 -27.16
C GLY A 545 -10.11 -35.28 -28.18
N THR A 546 -9.78 -36.00 -29.24
CA THR A 546 -9.03 -35.45 -30.38
C THR A 546 -9.97 -34.78 -31.38
N HIS A 547 -9.45 -33.93 -32.25
CA HIS A 547 -10.20 -33.24 -33.29
C HIS A 547 -11.11 -34.19 -34.10
N CYS A 548 -10.53 -35.28 -34.61
CA CYS A 548 -11.30 -36.25 -35.41
C CYS A 548 -12.43 -36.91 -34.60
N LYS A 549 -12.18 -37.27 -33.33
CA LYS A 549 -13.20 -37.88 -32.46
C LYS A 549 -14.34 -36.90 -32.20
N LEU A 550 -14.03 -35.66 -31.88
CA LEU A 550 -15.05 -34.65 -31.54
C LEU A 550 -15.88 -34.23 -32.77
N LEU A 551 -15.30 -34.19 -33.95
CA LEU A 551 -16.06 -33.96 -35.17
C LEU A 551 -17.05 -35.11 -35.46
N SER A 552 -16.63 -36.37 -35.22
CA SER A 552 -17.48 -37.54 -35.46
C SER A 552 -18.68 -37.64 -34.52
N THR A 553 -18.56 -37.05 -33.27
CA THR A 553 -19.66 -37.01 -32.31
C THR A 553 -20.74 -35.98 -32.65
N ASN A 554 -20.44 -35.06 -33.58
CA ASN A 554 -21.33 -33.99 -34.04
C ASN A 554 -21.91 -33.15 -32.87
N GLY A 555 -21.12 -32.93 -31.83
CA GLY A 555 -21.49 -32.22 -30.64
C GLY A 555 -21.18 -30.72 -30.72
N LYS A 556 -20.95 -30.10 -29.54
CA LYS A 556 -20.68 -28.66 -29.44
C LYS A 556 -19.40 -28.26 -30.17
N TYR A 557 -18.34 -29.08 -30.10
CA TYR A 557 -17.10 -28.84 -30.85
C TYR A 557 -17.31 -28.78 -32.36
N ALA A 558 -18.07 -29.72 -32.88
CA ALA A 558 -18.36 -29.76 -34.32
C ALA A 558 -19.17 -28.53 -34.77
N ALA A 559 -20.11 -28.08 -33.95
CA ALA A 559 -20.88 -26.85 -34.19
C ALA A 559 -19.98 -25.61 -34.23
N MET A 560 -19.05 -25.48 -33.26
CA MET A 560 -18.08 -24.37 -33.20
C MET A 560 -17.14 -24.38 -34.42
N TRP A 561 -16.62 -25.56 -34.80
CA TRP A 561 -15.78 -25.74 -35.97
C TRP A 561 -16.47 -25.29 -37.24
N LYS A 562 -17.72 -25.71 -37.45
CA LYS A 562 -18.53 -25.36 -38.62
C LYS A 562 -18.80 -23.86 -38.69
N ALA A 563 -19.14 -23.23 -37.57
CA ALA A 563 -19.40 -21.80 -37.51
C ALA A 563 -18.17 -20.95 -37.88
N GLU A 564 -16.95 -21.37 -37.48
CA GLU A 564 -15.71 -20.65 -37.85
C GLU A 564 -15.41 -20.81 -39.35
N GLN A 565 -15.58 -22.02 -39.92
CA GLN A 565 -15.39 -22.23 -41.36
C GLN A 565 -16.37 -21.44 -42.23
N GLU A 566 -17.63 -21.34 -41.82
CA GLU A 566 -18.64 -20.50 -42.49
C GLU A 566 -18.26 -19.01 -42.39
N GLY A 567 -17.73 -18.56 -41.26
CA GLY A 567 -17.23 -17.18 -41.06
C GLY A 567 -16.00 -16.86 -41.92
N GLU A 568 -15.05 -17.79 -42.05
CA GLU A 568 -13.87 -17.63 -42.93
C GLU A 568 -14.27 -17.60 -44.43
N ALA A 569 -15.24 -18.40 -44.84
CA ALA A 569 -15.73 -18.42 -46.21
C ALA A 569 -16.43 -17.10 -46.61
N VAL A 570 -17.13 -16.45 -45.70
CA VAL A 570 -17.76 -15.12 -45.90
C VAL A 570 -16.72 -14.02 -46.01
N ASN A 571 -15.64 -14.07 -45.20
CA ASN A 571 -14.57 -13.06 -45.24
C ASN A 571 -13.59 -13.20 -46.41
N SER A 572 -13.66 -14.30 -47.15
CA SER A 572 -12.83 -14.57 -48.33
C SER A 572 -13.52 -14.22 -49.67
N GLN A 573 -14.75 -13.75 -49.62
CA GLN A 573 -15.50 -13.18 -50.75
C GLN A 573 -15.51 -11.64 -50.68
#